data_ea11fb8280b75bf496a562f52c032c4f
#
_entry.id   ea11fb8280b75bf496a562f52c032c4f
#
_cell.length_a   1.000
_cell.length_b   1.000
_cell.length_c   1.000
_cell.angle_alpha   90.00
_cell.angle_beta   90.00
_cell.angle_gamma   90.00
#
_symmetry.space_group_name_H-M   'P 1'
#
loop_
_entity.id
_entity.type
_entity.pdbx_description
1 polymer ?
#
loop_
_entity_poly.entity_id
_entity_poly.type
_entity_poly.pdbx_seq_one_letter_code
_entity_poly.pdbx_strand_id
1 'polypeptide(L)'
;MSLLKEFEDNLKKIVKNSGYEIENLYLETSNRRDLGEYQLNDAMQLAKKYHKNPREIAGEIAKEIEKDDRFTNVNIAGPGFINISLSNKYKLEILNKMNKDIYSNIDKKETKKVIIDYGGANVAKALHVGHLRSANIGEALKRLAKLLGYEVLGDAHLGDYGRPLGLVIKEIKEEYPDLPYFDPNYQGDYSEVKLPITNEDLERIYPLASNKSKEDETYLEDARDITMKFQSHEKGYYELWKKIVEISKEDIKKTYDDLNVFFEIWNGESDEMAFFDDLYKIYAEKGLITDSEGAKVIDVSKEDDNSPMPPLLIVKSNGTKSYDSTDLAAILERRENFNPDEMWYVVDGRQSLHFEQVFRAARMANLVREDVVLDHIGFGTMKGKDGKPFKTRDGGVMSLKELIEIVNKETLKRINNESINEEEKEEVAKKVAIAALKYADLLPYRGTDYIFEVEKFSDLEGKTGPYLLYSTIRMKSLLNKANNIDKEEAKEIKGDNEKDIILTLLELPRILNKSIDTKSLNDIAEYLYVLTSLYNKFYAENKVLTEENKDLQESWLVLTNTVYKVNQLLLNVLGINIPEKM
;
A
#
# COMPACT_ATOMS: atom_id res chain seq x y z
N MET A 1 -23.25 -4.65 -5.63
CA MET A 1 -23.76 -3.71 -4.60
C MET A 1 -23.59 -4.39 -3.26
N SER A 2 -22.92 -3.75 -2.31
CA SER A 2 -22.68 -4.29 -0.97
C SER A 2 -23.95 -4.34 -0.12
N LEU A 3 -23.91 -5.14 0.95
CA LEU A 3 -25.01 -5.19 1.93
C LEU A 3 -25.20 -3.85 2.64
N LEU A 4 -24.12 -3.12 2.91
CA LEU A 4 -24.19 -1.76 3.45
C LEU A 4 -24.91 -0.82 2.49
N LYS A 5 -24.61 -0.87 1.21
CA LYS A 5 -25.27 -0.07 0.18
C LYS A 5 -26.75 -0.43 0.03
N GLU A 6 -27.08 -1.72 0.07
CA GLU A 6 -28.46 -2.21 0.10
C GLU A 6 -29.23 -1.64 1.31
N PHE A 7 -28.59 -1.64 2.47
CA PHE A 7 -29.15 -1.08 3.70
C PHE A 7 -29.39 0.43 3.59
N GLU A 8 -28.41 1.20 3.11
CA GLU A 8 -28.54 2.65 2.90
C GLU A 8 -29.63 2.99 1.87
N ASP A 9 -29.71 2.25 0.77
CA ASP A 9 -30.74 2.46 -0.27
C ASP A 9 -32.16 2.12 0.24
N ASN A 10 -32.28 1.15 1.15
CA ASN A 10 -33.56 0.86 1.81
C ASN A 10 -33.98 2.01 2.73
N LEU A 11 -33.06 2.58 3.51
CA LEU A 11 -33.37 3.77 4.32
C LEU A 11 -33.73 4.98 3.47
N LYS A 12 -33.07 5.20 2.33
CA LYS A 12 -33.46 6.25 1.36
C LYS A 12 -34.90 6.08 0.87
N LYS A 13 -35.32 4.83 0.57
CA LYS A 13 -36.71 4.54 0.16
C LYS A 13 -37.69 4.86 1.28
N ILE A 14 -37.34 4.54 2.53
CA ILE A 14 -38.20 4.86 3.69
C ILE A 14 -38.34 6.37 3.86
N VAL A 15 -37.23 7.15 3.77
CA VAL A 15 -37.29 8.63 3.82
C VAL A 15 -38.17 9.17 2.69
N LYS A 16 -38.06 8.63 1.48
CA LYS A 16 -38.91 9.02 0.35
C LYS A 16 -40.38 8.71 0.60
N ASN A 17 -40.69 7.55 1.15
CA ASN A 17 -42.06 7.16 1.51
C ASN A 17 -42.66 8.06 2.59
N SER A 18 -41.86 8.67 3.45
CA SER A 18 -42.26 9.68 4.43
C SER A 18 -42.58 11.05 3.79
N GLY A 19 -42.43 11.20 2.47
CA GLY A 19 -42.69 12.44 1.73
C GLY A 19 -41.49 13.36 1.56
N TYR A 20 -40.23 12.88 1.84
CA TYR A 20 -39.04 13.68 1.77
C TYR A 20 -38.06 13.14 0.72
N GLU A 21 -37.51 14.03 -0.11
CA GLU A 21 -36.50 13.69 -1.09
C GLU A 21 -35.11 14.09 -0.59
N ILE A 22 -34.19 13.11 -0.57
CA ILE A 22 -32.74 13.28 -0.25
C ILE A 22 -31.89 12.77 -1.42
N GLU A 23 -30.82 13.46 -1.69
CA GLU A 23 -29.81 13.02 -2.65
C GLU A 23 -28.83 12.04 -1.98
N ASN A 24 -28.34 12.40 -0.82
CA ASN A 24 -27.43 11.60 -0.02
C ASN A 24 -28.06 11.28 1.34
N LEU A 25 -27.76 10.10 1.87
CA LEU A 25 -28.16 9.68 3.19
C LEU A 25 -27.02 9.95 4.17
N TYR A 26 -27.32 10.69 5.26
CA TYR A 26 -26.35 10.95 6.34
C TYR A 26 -26.55 9.96 7.48
N LEU A 27 -26.10 8.72 7.23
CA LEU A 27 -26.15 7.63 8.19
C LEU A 27 -24.76 7.41 8.79
N GLU A 28 -24.69 7.49 10.10
CA GLU A 28 -23.45 7.27 10.86
C GLU A 28 -23.63 6.14 11.88
N THR A 29 -22.54 5.44 12.23
CA THR A 29 -22.54 4.55 13.38
C THR A 29 -22.66 5.36 14.65
N SER A 30 -23.59 4.98 15.55
CA SER A 30 -23.84 5.74 16.77
C SER A 30 -22.71 5.55 17.80
N ASN A 31 -22.21 6.65 18.33
CA ASN A 31 -21.33 6.67 19.50
C ASN A 31 -22.08 6.40 20.82
N ARG A 32 -23.41 6.45 20.81
CA ARG A 32 -24.33 6.26 21.93
C ARG A 32 -25.15 4.99 21.70
N ARG A 33 -24.48 3.84 21.92
CA ARG A 33 -25.10 2.51 21.76
C ARG A 33 -26.37 2.31 22.59
N ASP A 34 -26.50 3.04 23.69
CA ASP A 34 -27.71 3.09 24.52
C ASP A 34 -28.91 3.72 23.81
N LEU A 35 -28.69 4.56 22.79
CA LEU A 35 -29.74 5.17 21.98
C LEU A 35 -30.03 4.40 20.70
N GLY A 36 -29.05 3.77 20.11
CA GLY A 36 -29.15 3.00 18.87
C GLY A 36 -27.80 2.62 18.28
N GLU A 37 -27.82 1.81 17.25
CA GLU A 37 -26.62 1.34 16.54
C GLU A 37 -26.19 2.30 15.43
N TYR A 38 -27.16 2.94 14.80
CA TYR A 38 -26.99 3.94 13.76
C TYR A 38 -27.75 5.22 14.09
N GLN A 39 -27.28 6.32 13.54
CA GLN A 39 -27.91 7.63 13.65
C GLN A 39 -28.10 8.23 12.26
N LEU A 40 -29.35 8.57 11.92
CA LEU A 40 -29.73 9.25 10.70
C LEU A 40 -29.88 10.75 10.99
N ASN A 41 -29.12 11.59 10.27
CA ASN A 41 -28.97 13.02 10.55
C ASN A 41 -29.69 13.92 9.53
N ASP A 42 -30.40 13.35 8.57
CA ASP A 42 -30.99 14.06 7.42
C ASP A 42 -32.07 15.07 7.79
N ALA A 43 -32.78 14.88 8.90
CA ALA A 43 -33.89 15.75 9.33
C ALA A 43 -33.47 17.23 9.44
N MET A 44 -32.24 17.52 9.82
CA MET A 44 -31.71 18.90 9.91
C MET A 44 -31.62 19.60 8.56
N GLN A 45 -31.20 18.87 7.52
CA GLN A 45 -31.11 19.42 6.15
C GLN A 45 -32.48 19.53 5.52
N LEU A 46 -33.33 18.50 5.71
CA LEU A 46 -34.70 18.49 5.24
C LEU A 46 -35.51 19.63 5.84
N ALA A 47 -35.28 19.99 7.11
CA ALA A 47 -35.93 21.13 7.77
C ALA A 47 -35.72 22.45 6.99
N LYS A 48 -34.53 22.69 6.46
CA LYS A 48 -34.23 23.87 5.63
C LYS A 48 -34.95 23.79 4.28
N LYS A 49 -34.93 22.61 3.64
CA LYS A 49 -35.54 22.38 2.31
C LYS A 49 -37.07 22.47 2.34
N TYR A 50 -37.70 21.92 3.38
CA TYR A 50 -39.17 21.83 3.48
C TYR A 50 -39.80 22.88 4.42
N HIS A 51 -38.99 23.77 5.03
CA HIS A 51 -39.46 24.81 5.98
C HIS A 51 -40.30 24.26 7.14
N LYS A 52 -39.91 23.06 7.65
CA LYS A 52 -40.55 22.38 8.77
C LYS A 52 -39.60 22.24 9.97
N ASN A 53 -40.20 21.98 11.15
CA ASN A 53 -39.41 21.65 12.33
C ASN A 53 -38.63 20.32 12.14
N PRO A 54 -37.32 20.28 12.40
CA PRO A 54 -36.54 19.05 12.22
C PRO A 54 -37.06 17.86 13.02
N ARG A 55 -37.54 18.09 14.25
CA ARG A 55 -38.12 17.00 15.07
C ARG A 55 -39.45 16.47 14.51
N GLU A 56 -40.22 17.30 13.83
CA GLU A 56 -41.45 16.88 13.15
C GLU A 56 -41.12 15.97 11.97
N ILE A 57 -40.17 16.39 11.13
CA ILE A 57 -39.64 15.56 10.02
C ILE A 57 -39.07 14.25 10.55
N ALA A 58 -38.25 14.30 11.60
CA ALA A 58 -37.71 13.10 12.22
C ALA A 58 -38.79 12.15 12.72
N GLY A 59 -39.90 12.72 13.28
CA GLY A 59 -41.04 11.93 13.73
C GLY A 59 -41.81 11.25 12.60
N GLU A 60 -41.94 11.91 11.45
CA GLU A 60 -42.58 11.34 10.27
C GLU A 60 -41.70 10.21 9.67
N ILE A 61 -40.39 10.41 9.57
CA ILE A 61 -39.45 9.39 9.09
C ILE A 61 -39.41 8.20 10.06
N ALA A 62 -39.30 8.45 11.36
CA ALA A 62 -39.24 7.41 12.39
C ALA A 62 -40.46 6.48 12.33
N LYS A 63 -41.67 7.03 12.15
CA LYS A 63 -42.91 6.24 11.98
C LYS A 63 -42.88 5.32 10.76
N GLU A 64 -42.22 5.71 9.67
CA GLU A 64 -42.06 4.84 8.51
C GLU A 64 -40.99 3.76 8.76
N ILE A 65 -39.88 4.10 9.48
CA ILE A 65 -38.84 3.13 9.87
C ILE A 65 -39.46 2.05 10.78
N GLU A 66 -40.31 2.42 11.74
CA GLU A 66 -40.98 1.49 12.68
C GLU A 66 -41.88 0.44 12.01
N LYS A 67 -42.30 0.67 10.77
CA LYS A 67 -43.11 -0.30 10.00
C LYS A 67 -42.27 -1.42 9.39
N ASP A 68 -40.95 -1.26 9.37
CA ASP A 68 -40.03 -2.18 8.73
C ASP A 68 -39.40 -3.12 9.78
N ASP A 69 -39.62 -4.42 9.64
CA ASP A 69 -39.20 -5.45 10.60
C ASP A 69 -37.67 -5.65 10.68
N ARG A 70 -36.91 -4.98 9.80
CA ARG A 70 -35.44 -4.92 9.87
C ARG A 70 -34.94 -4.05 11.01
N PHE A 71 -35.75 -3.16 11.56
CA PHE A 71 -35.38 -2.20 12.58
C PHE A 71 -36.07 -2.46 13.92
N THR A 72 -35.36 -2.06 14.98
CA THR A 72 -35.84 -2.00 16.36
C THR A 72 -35.34 -0.72 17.00
N ASN A 73 -35.95 -0.34 18.16
CA ASN A 73 -35.47 0.82 18.95
C ASN A 73 -35.29 2.10 18.12
N VAL A 74 -36.35 2.50 17.39
CA VAL A 74 -36.32 3.77 16.69
C VAL A 74 -36.67 4.89 17.68
N ASN A 75 -35.73 5.83 17.87
CA ASN A 75 -35.95 6.94 18.78
C ASN A 75 -35.33 8.24 18.26
N ILE A 76 -35.89 9.38 18.70
CA ILE A 76 -35.47 10.69 18.28
C ILE A 76 -34.78 11.40 19.45
N ALA A 77 -33.52 11.81 19.23
CA ALA A 77 -32.71 12.57 20.19
C ALA A 77 -32.37 13.96 19.65
N GLY A 78 -32.10 14.87 20.57
CA GLY A 78 -31.63 16.22 20.23
C GLY A 78 -32.59 16.97 19.29
N PRO A 79 -32.08 17.71 18.30
CA PRO A 79 -32.88 18.54 17.41
C PRO A 79 -33.59 17.77 16.29
N GLY A 80 -33.41 16.45 16.18
CA GLY A 80 -34.02 15.63 15.12
C GLY A 80 -33.13 14.48 14.63
N PHE A 81 -32.19 14.01 15.46
CA PHE A 81 -31.41 12.82 15.18
C PHE A 81 -32.25 11.56 15.38
N ILE A 82 -32.34 10.71 14.36
CA ILE A 82 -33.09 9.46 14.43
C ILE A 82 -32.08 8.34 14.71
N ASN A 83 -32.17 7.77 15.91
CA ASN A 83 -31.33 6.62 16.29
C ASN A 83 -32.11 5.33 16.01
N ILE A 84 -31.45 4.37 15.39
CA ILE A 84 -32.01 3.10 14.97
C ILE A 84 -31.12 1.94 15.36
N SER A 85 -31.72 0.80 15.69
CA SER A 85 -31.01 -0.48 15.84
C SER A 85 -31.56 -1.49 14.85
N LEU A 86 -30.70 -2.37 14.35
CA LEU A 86 -31.09 -3.47 13.47
C LEU A 86 -31.73 -4.60 14.31
N SER A 87 -32.75 -5.26 13.76
CA SER A 87 -33.31 -6.44 14.39
C SER A 87 -32.33 -7.62 14.36
N ASN A 88 -32.42 -8.54 15.32
CA ASN A 88 -31.60 -9.75 15.32
C ASN A 88 -31.82 -10.59 14.05
N LYS A 89 -33.04 -10.63 13.54
CA LYS A 89 -33.38 -11.29 12.27
C LYS A 89 -32.53 -10.72 11.12
N TYR A 90 -32.50 -9.40 10.99
CA TYR A 90 -31.75 -8.75 9.90
C TYR A 90 -30.23 -8.89 10.08
N LYS A 91 -29.74 -8.84 11.32
CA LYS A 91 -28.32 -9.14 11.61
C LYS A 91 -27.93 -10.56 11.19
N LEU A 92 -28.78 -11.55 11.44
CA LEU A 92 -28.57 -12.93 10.99
C LEU A 92 -28.57 -13.03 9.46
N GLU A 93 -29.46 -12.34 8.78
CA GLU A 93 -29.47 -12.29 7.31
C GLU A 93 -28.15 -11.72 6.75
N ILE A 94 -27.64 -10.63 7.34
CA ILE A 94 -26.33 -10.04 6.99
C ILE A 94 -25.21 -11.06 7.19
N LEU A 95 -25.16 -11.66 8.38
CA LEU A 95 -24.11 -12.63 8.73
C LEU A 95 -24.13 -13.84 7.78
N ASN A 96 -25.30 -14.39 7.50
CA ASN A 96 -25.48 -15.56 6.63
C ASN A 96 -25.09 -15.24 5.17
N LYS A 97 -25.50 -14.08 4.65
CA LYS A 97 -25.07 -13.62 3.32
C LYS A 97 -23.53 -13.50 3.24
N MET A 98 -22.89 -12.87 4.24
CA MET A 98 -21.43 -12.73 4.28
C MET A 98 -20.71 -14.07 4.49
N ASN A 99 -21.26 -14.97 5.33
CA ASN A 99 -20.68 -16.30 5.51
C ASN A 99 -20.66 -17.10 4.21
N LYS A 100 -21.73 -17.01 3.42
CA LYS A 100 -21.81 -17.65 2.11
C LYS A 100 -20.85 -17.03 1.11
N ASP A 101 -20.78 -15.72 1.06
CA ASP A 101 -19.87 -14.96 0.19
C ASP A 101 -19.48 -13.62 0.83
N ILE A 102 -18.24 -13.50 1.29
CA ILE A 102 -17.73 -12.25 1.88
C ILE A 102 -17.67 -11.11 0.87
N TYR A 103 -17.54 -11.41 -0.43
CA TYR A 103 -17.55 -10.40 -1.50
C TYR A 103 -18.93 -9.78 -1.72
N SER A 104 -20.02 -10.41 -1.20
CA SER A 104 -21.36 -9.81 -1.20
C SER A 104 -21.44 -8.48 -0.44
N ASN A 105 -20.46 -8.21 0.45
CA ASN A 105 -20.36 -6.93 1.16
C ASN A 105 -19.16 -6.09 0.67
N ILE A 106 -18.85 -6.15 -0.62
CA ILE A 106 -17.82 -5.31 -1.24
C ILE A 106 -18.40 -4.61 -2.46
N ASP A 107 -18.28 -3.28 -2.51
CA ASP A 107 -18.64 -2.50 -3.68
C ASP A 107 -17.51 -2.52 -4.71
N LYS A 108 -17.75 -3.15 -5.85
CA LYS A 108 -16.86 -2.99 -7.00
C LYS A 108 -17.01 -1.60 -7.58
N LYS A 109 -15.91 -0.95 -7.86
CA LYS A 109 -15.85 0.34 -8.56
C LYS A 109 -15.84 0.12 -10.08
N GLU A 110 -16.07 1.19 -10.83
CA GLU A 110 -15.84 1.18 -12.27
C GLU A 110 -14.40 0.79 -12.55
N THR A 111 -14.21 -0.08 -13.54
CA THR A 111 -12.87 -0.57 -13.90
C THR A 111 -12.04 0.56 -14.49
N LYS A 112 -10.91 0.82 -13.86
CA LYS A 112 -9.88 1.76 -14.31
C LYS A 112 -8.56 1.03 -14.44
N LYS A 113 -7.75 1.43 -15.41
CA LYS A 113 -6.38 0.96 -15.55
C LYS A 113 -5.46 1.87 -14.75
N VAL A 114 -4.75 1.31 -13.77
CA VAL A 114 -3.88 2.04 -12.86
C VAL A 114 -2.46 1.50 -12.94
N ILE A 115 -1.47 2.36 -13.10
CA ILE A 115 -0.06 2.02 -12.89
C ILE A 115 0.37 2.61 -11.55
N ILE A 116 0.97 1.79 -10.71
CA ILE A 116 1.51 2.22 -9.42
C ILE A 116 3.03 2.08 -9.48
N ASP A 117 3.71 3.21 -9.41
CA ASP A 117 5.17 3.31 -9.29
C ASP A 117 5.53 3.26 -7.80
N TYR A 118 6.23 2.21 -7.38
CA TYR A 118 6.63 2.03 -5.98
C TYR A 118 7.85 1.13 -5.84
N GLY A 119 8.51 1.18 -4.68
CA GLY A 119 9.66 0.33 -4.41
C GLY A 119 10.89 0.63 -5.27
N GLY A 120 10.97 1.83 -5.86
CA GLY A 120 12.08 2.24 -6.73
C GLY A 120 13.43 2.10 -6.04
N ALA A 121 14.26 1.19 -6.54
CA ALA A 121 15.57 0.85 -6.00
C ALA A 121 16.67 1.30 -6.94
N ASN A 122 17.80 1.77 -6.37
CA ASN A 122 18.99 2.02 -7.16
C ASN A 122 19.79 0.73 -7.34
N VAL A 123 20.13 0.42 -8.57
CA VAL A 123 21.02 -0.69 -8.92
C VAL A 123 22.39 -0.53 -8.24
N ALA A 124 23.03 -1.64 -7.87
CA ALA A 124 24.29 -1.71 -7.15
C ALA A 124 24.29 -1.06 -5.76
N LYS A 125 23.11 -0.91 -5.15
CA LYS A 125 22.96 -0.44 -3.77
C LYS A 125 22.04 -1.37 -3.00
N ALA A 126 22.39 -1.64 -1.73
CA ALA A 126 21.49 -2.36 -0.84
C ALA A 126 20.16 -1.61 -0.68
N LEU A 127 19.05 -2.35 -0.70
CA LEU A 127 17.79 -1.82 -0.24
C LEU A 127 17.92 -1.42 1.24
N HIS A 128 17.53 -0.21 1.56
CA HIS A 128 17.55 0.29 2.94
C HIS A 128 16.13 0.47 3.48
N VAL A 129 16.03 0.69 4.76
CA VAL A 129 14.76 0.85 5.49
C VAL A 129 13.81 1.86 4.83
N GLY A 130 14.32 2.89 4.14
CA GLY A 130 13.50 3.86 3.40
C GLY A 130 12.70 3.24 2.25
N HIS A 131 13.16 2.14 1.62
CA HIS A 131 12.42 1.45 0.56
C HIS A 131 11.22 0.63 1.10
N LEU A 132 11.25 0.25 2.39
CA LEU A 132 10.18 -0.54 3.01
C LEU A 132 8.82 0.12 2.89
N ARG A 133 8.73 1.43 3.19
CA ARG A 133 7.46 2.16 3.17
C ARG A 133 6.86 2.25 1.77
N SER A 134 7.66 2.60 0.77
CA SER A 134 7.22 2.62 -0.62
C SER A 134 6.68 1.25 -1.03
N ALA A 135 7.44 0.18 -0.76
CA ALA A 135 7.07 -1.20 -1.10
C ALA A 135 5.78 -1.65 -0.40
N ASN A 136 5.65 -1.42 0.91
CA ASN A 136 4.48 -1.84 1.68
C ASN A 136 3.21 -1.09 1.28
N ILE A 137 3.28 0.24 1.18
CA ILE A 137 2.14 1.08 0.82
C ILE A 137 1.70 0.80 -0.61
N GLY A 138 2.65 0.74 -1.57
CA GLY A 138 2.35 0.48 -2.97
C GLY A 138 1.73 -0.88 -3.20
N GLU A 139 2.30 -1.94 -2.63
CA GLU A 139 1.75 -3.29 -2.74
C GLU A 139 0.35 -3.40 -2.13
N ALA A 140 0.13 -2.82 -0.93
CA ALA A 140 -1.17 -2.87 -0.29
C ALA A 140 -2.23 -2.06 -1.06
N LEU A 141 -1.88 -0.90 -1.62
CA LEU A 141 -2.76 -0.13 -2.52
C LEU A 141 -3.09 -0.91 -3.80
N LYS A 142 -2.09 -1.58 -4.40
CA LYS A 142 -2.30 -2.45 -5.56
C LYS A 142 -3.31 -3.55 -5.27
N ARG A 143 -3.16 -4.25 -4.14
CA ARG A 143 -4.07 -5.31 -3.72
C ARG A 143 -5.47 -4.79 -3.41
N LEU A 144 -5.59 -3.66 -2.74
CA LEU A 144 -6.86 -3.00 -2.48
C LEU A 144 -7.57 -2.59 -3.77
N ALA A 145 -6.86 -1.96 -4.70
CA ALA A 145 -7.41 -1.54 -5.97
C ALA A 145 -7.89 -2.74 -6.82
N LYS A 146 -7.10 -3.83 -6.89
CA LYS A 146 -7.50 -5.10 -7.53
C LYS A 146 -8.74 -5.69 -6.85
N LEU A 147 -8.82 -5.69 -5.51
CA LEU A 147 -9.99 -6.14 -4.77
C LEU A 147 -11.25 -5.35 -5.16
N LEU A 148 -11.12 -4.05 -5.37
CA LEU A 148 -12.23 -3.16 -5.74
C LEU A 148 -12.57 -3.16 -7.24
N GLY A 149 -11.83 -3.90 -8.08
CA GLY A 149 -12.16 -4.12 -9.50
C GLY A 149 -11.33 -3.31 -10.48
N TYR A 150 -10.26 -2.64 -10.05
CA TYR A 150 -9.33 -1.95 -10.94
C TYR A 150 -8.38 -2.95 -11.62
N GLU A 151 -7.96 -2.64 -12.84
CA GLU A 151 -6.85 -3.29 -13.54
C GLU A 151 -5.55 -2.58 -13.13
N VAL A 152 -4.69 -3.26 -12.36
CA VAL A 152 -3.54 -2.60 -11.74
C VAL A 152 -2.25 -3.29 -12.10
N LEU A 153 -1.26 -2.49 -12.53
CA LEU A 153 0.13 -2.90 -12.75
C LEU A 153 1.02 -2.18 -11.74
N GLY A 154 1.87 -2.92 -11.04
CA GLY A 154 2.93 -2.38 -10.20
C GLY A 154 4.23 -2.26 -10.97
N ASP A 155 4.88 -1.12 -10.90
CA ASP A 155 6.14 -0.83 -11.58
C ASP A 155 7.24 -0.57 -10.55
N ALA A 156 8.32 -1.39 -10.61
CA ALA A 156 9.52 -1.22 -9.81
C ALA A 156 10.53 -0.37 -10.58
N HIS A 157 10.26 0.92 -10.73
CA HIS A 157 11.12 1.84 -11.46
C HIS A 157 12.53 1.90 -10.89
N LEU A 158 13.52 1.29 -11.59
CA LEU A 158 14.89 1.11 -11.10
C LEU A 158 15.81 2.28 -11.51
N GLY A 159 16.59 2.78 -10.56
CA GLY A 159 17.69 3.71 -10.85
C GLY A 159 18.92 2.98 -11.39
N ASP A 160 18.99 2.74 -12.69
CA ASP A 160 19.99 1.91 -13.34
C ASP A 160 20.86 2.63 -14.38
N TYR A 161 20.72 3.96 -14.52
CA TYR A 161 21.34 4.69 -15.64
C TYR A 161 22.28 5.82 -15.22
N GLY A 162 22.36 6.15 -13.95
CA GLY A 162 23.05 7.32 -13.46
C GLY A 162 24.53 7.12 -13.12
N ARG A 163 25.19 8.24 -12.74
CA ARG A 163 26.59 8.30 -12.27
C ARG A 163 26.97 7.25 -11.20
N PRO A 164 26.08 6.82 -10.29
CA PRO A 164 26.44 5.77 -9.34
C PRO A 164 27.02 4.51 -9.97
N LEU A 165 26.51 4.12 -11.14
CA LEU A 165 27.02 2.94 -11.85
C LEU A 165 28.39 3.19 -12.50
N GLY A 166 28.66 4.42 -12.98
CA GLY A 166 30.00 4.79 -13.42
C GLY A 166 31.04 4.67 -12.31
N LEU A 167 30.69 5.04 -11.07
CA LEU A 167 31.53 4.85 -9.88
C LEU A 167 31.78 3.37 -9.58
N VAL A 168 30.73 2.54 -9.63
CA VAL A 168 30.86 1.10 -9.42
C VAL A 168 31.76 0.45 -10.48
N ILE A 169 31.53 0.76 -11.76
CA ILE A 169 32.34 0.21 -12.86
C ILE A 169 33.80 0.70 -12.78
N LYS A 170 34.03 1.96 -12.35
CA LYS A 170 35.38 2.48 -12.12
C LYS A 170 36.12 1.66 -11.05
N GLU A 171 35.48 1.38 -9.92
CA GLU A 171 36.06 0.58 -8.84
C GLU A 171 36.30 -0.86 -9.29
N ILE A 172 35.38 -1.48 -10.02
CA ILE A 172 35.55 -2.81 -10.61
C ILE A 172 36.76 -2.84 -11.54
N LYS A 173 36.97 -1.77 -12.31
CA LYS A 173 38.16 -1.66 -13.20
C LYS A 173 39.48 -1.58 -12.41
N GLU A 174 39.47 -0.94 -11.25
CA GLU A 174 40.67 -0.90 -10.38
C GLU A 174 40.95 -2.25 -9.71
N GLU A 175 39.91 -2.94 -9.22
CA GLU A 175 40.03 -4.25 -8.57
C GLU A 175 40.35 -5.38 -9.58
N TYR A 176 39.81 -5.29 -10.80
CA TYR A 176 39.87 -6.33 -11.83
C TYR A 176 40.22 -5.76 -13.22
N PRO A 177 41.41 -5.15 -13.39
CA PRO A 177 41.77 -4.44 -14.63
C PRO A 177 41.86 -5.35 -15.87
N ASP A 178 42.08 -6.65 -15.68
CA ASP A 178 42.27 -7.63 -16.77
C ASP A 178 40.94 -8.23 -17.27
N LEU A 179 39.79 -7.78 -16.79
CA LEU A 179 38.49 -8.27 -17.29
C LEU A 179 38.30 -7.89 -18.76
N PRO A 180 37.80 -8.80 -19.60
CA PRO A 180 37.59 -8.56 -21.03
C PRO A 180 36.73 -7.34 -21.33
N TYR A 181 35.91 -6.90 -20.40
CA TYR A 181 35.06 -5.69 -20.52
C TYR A 181 35.90 -4.40 -20.70
N PHE A 182 37.15 -4.39 -20.26
CA PHE A 182 38.06 -3.23 -20.31
C PHE A 182 39.08 -3.32 -21.45
N ASP A 183 39.13 -4.44 -22.18
CA ASP A 183 39.97 -4.60 -23.36
C ASP A 183 39.25 -4.12 -24.63
N PRO A 184 39.68 -3.00 -25.24
CA PRO A 184 39.02 -2.49 -26.46
C PRO A 184 39.15 -3.42 -27.66
N ASN A 185 40.06 -4.40 -27.61
CA ASN A 185 40.31 -5.36 -28.69
C ASN A 185 39.60 -6.70 -28.48
N TYR A 186 38.85 -6.87 -27.40
CA TYR A 186 38.16 -8.12 -27.13
C TYR A 186 37.09 -8.40 -28.17
N GLN A 187 37.20 -9.56 -28.84
CA GLN A 187 36.28 -10.01 -29.90
C GLN A 187 35.45 -11.25 -29.50
N GLY A 188 35.57 -11.69 -28.25
CA GLY A 188 34.80 -12.82 -27.73
C GLY A 188 33.34 -12.48 -27.38
N ASP A 189 32.63 -13.49 -26.92
CA ASP A 189 31.26 -13.33 -26.43
C ASP A 189 31.29 -12.91 -24.95
N TYR A 190 30.76 -11.74 -24.65
CA TYR A 190 30.65 -11.23 -23.27
C TYR A 190 29.67 -12.04 -22.39
N SER A 191 28.75 -12.79 -23.00
CA SER A 191 27.82 -13.65 -22.24
C SER A 191 28.57 -14.81 -21.55
N GLU A 192 29.69 -15.24 -22.13
CA GLU A 192 30.56 -16.29 -21.57
C GLU A 192 31.57 -15.76 -20.54
N VAL A 193 31.74 -14.44 -20.43
CA VAL A 193 32.65 -13.82 -19.47
C VAL A 193 32.08 -13.95 -18.07
N LYS A 194 32.78 -14.73 -17.23
CA LYS A 194 32.41 -14.87 -15.82
C LYS A 194 32.82 -13.61 -15.06
N LEU A 195 31.85 -12.88 -14.53
CA LEU A 195 32.10 -11.75 -13.65
C LEU A 195 32.35 -12.26 -12.21
N PRO A 196 33.51 -12.02 -11.61
CA PRO A 196 33.86 -12.50 -10.26
C PRO A 196 33.29 -11.57 -9.18
N ILE A 197 32.04 -11.12 -9.32
CA ILE A 197 31.39 -10.12 -8.47
C ILE A 197 29.99 -10.60 -8.12
N THR A 198 29.69 -10.57 -6.83
CA THR A 198 28.36 -10.87 -6.27
C THR A 198 27.62 -9.58 -5.93
N ASN A 199 26.37 -9.68 -5.48
CA ASN A 199 25.64 -8.52 -4.99
C ASN A 199 26.28 -7.94 -3.71
N GLU A 200 26.80 -8.77 -2.82
CA GLU A 200 27.53 -8.35 -1.62
C GLU A 200 28.78 -7.52 -1.98
N ASP A 201 29.46 -7.88 -3.07
CA ASP A 201 30.58 -7.07 -3.59
C ASP A 201 30.09 -5.71 -4.09
N LEU A 202 28.97 -5.64 -4.81
CA LEU A 202 28.39 -4.38 -5.27
C LEU A 202 28.00 -3.48 -4.09
N GLU A 203 27.41 -4.04 -3.04
CA GLU A 203 27.07 -3.33 -1.80
C GLU A 203 28.31 -2.76 -1.08
N ARG A 204 29.46 -3.43 -1.16
CA ARG A 204 30.76 -2.96 -0.65
C ARG A 204 31.41 -1.91 -1.57
N ILE A 205 31.37 -2.16 -2.87
CA ILE A 205 32.05 -1.35 -3.89
C ILE A 205 31.44 0.06 -3.97
N TYR A 206 30.12 0.19 -3.96
CA TYR A 206 29.48 1.49 -4.13
C TYR A 206 29.85 2.53 -3.06
N PRO A 207 29.78 2.25 -1.74
CA PRO A 207 30.22 3.20 -0.72
C PRO A 207 31.71 3.55 -0.82
N LEU A 208 32.56 2.57 -1.15
CA LEU A 208 34.02 2.78 -1.34
C LEU A 208 34.24 3.75 -2.51
N ALA A 209 33.70 3.48 -3.68
CA ALA A 209 33.81 4.33 -4.86
C ALA A 209 33.21 5.73 -4.64
N SER A 210 32.08 5.82 -3.94
CA SER A 210 31.47 7.10 -3.57
C SER A 210 32.34 7.93 -2.64
N ASN A 211 33.09 7.32 -1.71
CA ASN A 211 33.99 8.04 -0.84
C ASN A 211 35.25 8.49 -1.60
N LYS A 212 35.87 7.60 -2.40
CA LYS A 212 37.00 7.97 -3.26
C LYS A 212 36.65 9.18 -4.16
N SER A 213 35.46 9.20 -4.75
CA SER A 213 35.03 10.29 -5.64
C SER A 213 34.85 11.66 -4.97
N LYS A 214 34.77 11.70 -3.64
CA LYS A 214 34.71 12.96 -2.86
C LYS A 214 36.11 13.52 -2.56
N GLU A 215 37.12 12.66 -2.53
CA GLU A 215 38.47 12.97 -2.16
C GLU A 215 39.40 13.14 -3.38
N ASP A 216 39.04 12.53 -4.52
CA ASP A 216 39.81 12.54 -5.77
C ASP A 216 38.93 12.94 -6.96
N GLU A 217 39.17 14.16 -7.47
CA GLU A 217 38.48 14.70 -8.65
C GLU A 217 38.80 13.89 -9.92
N THR A 218 40.04 13.39 -10.07
CA THR A 218 40.41 12.56 -11.24
C THR A 218 39.60 11.25 -11.24
N TYR A 219 39.45 10.63 -10.07
CA TYR A 219 38.61 9.44 -9.93
C TYR A 219 37.14 9.73 -10.32
N LEU A 220 36.64 10.89 -9.91
CA LEU A 220 35.27 11.32 -10.27
C LEU A 220 35.10 11.58 -11.77
N GLU A 221 36.11 12.20 -12.43
CA GLU A 221 36.10 12.41 -13.87
C GLU A 221 36.17 11.11 -14.66
N ASP A 222 36.99 10.15 -14.25
CA ASP A 222 37.05 8.81 -14.83
C ASP A 222 35.68 8.10 -14.73
N ALA A 223 35.01 8.20 -13.57
CA ALA A 223 33.68 7.63 -13.37
C ALA A 223 32.60 8.30 -14.25
N ARG A 224 32.72 9.60 -14.50
CA ARG A 224 31.86 10.33 -15.45
C ARG A 224 32.09 9.85 -16.90
N ASP A 225 33.36 9.69 -17.31
CA ASP A 225 33.71 9.15 -18.62
C ASP A 225 33.14 7.72 -18.80
N ILE A 226 33.32 6.85 -17.81
CA ILE A 226 32.76 5.50 -17.80
C ILE A 226 31.21 5.54 -17.90
N THR A 227 30.56 6.50 -17.22
CA THR A 227 29.12 6.68 -17.33
C THR A 227 28.71 7.00 -18.78
N MET A 228 29.41 7.92 -19.42
CA MET A 228 29.16 8.25 -20.82
C MET A 228 29.41 7.07 -21.77
N LYS A 229 30.43 6.23 -21.48
CA LYS A 229 30.77 5.05 -22.30
C LYS A 229 29.65 4.02 -22.29
N PHE A 230 29.11 3.60 -21.13
CA PHE A 230 28.03 2.62 -21.14
C PHE A 230 26.73 3.24 -21.67
N GLN A 231 26.45 4.52 -21.40
CA GLN A 231 25.29 5.24 -21.95
C GLN A 231 25.34 5.41 -23.47
N SER A 232 26.53 5.52 -24.06
CA SER A 232 26.72 5.55 -25.52
C SER A 232 26.85 4.16 -26.15
N HIS A 233 26.63 3.09 -25.37
CA HIS A 233 26.72 1.70 -25.80
C HIS A 233 28.12 1.28 -26.25
N GLU A 234 29.19 1.86 -25.66
CA GLU A 234 30.56 1.33 -25.85
C GLU A 234 30.62 -0.12 -25.35
N LYS A 235 30.89 -1.06 -26.26
CA LYS A 235 30.52 -2.47 -26.15
C LYS A 235 30.91 -3.12 -24.80
N GLY A 236 32.17 -3.01 -24.36
CA GLY A 236 32.61 -3.62 -23.11
C GLY A 236 31.94 -3.05 -21.87
N TYR A 237 31.92 -1.71 -21.75
CA TYR A 237 31.28 -1.02 -20.62
C TYR A 237 29.77 -1.24 -20.59
N TYR A 238 29.10 -1.30 -21.75
CA TYR A 238 27.67 -1.56 -21.85
C TYR A 238 27.31 -3.00 -21.43
N GLU A 239 28.11 -3.99 -21.85
CA GLU A 239 27.89 -5.38 -21.45
C GLU A 239 28.14 -5.61 -19.95
N LEU A 240 29.16 -4.94 -19.37
CA LEU A 240 29.39 -4.98 -17.93
C LEU A 240 28.25 -4.32 -17.16
N TRP A 241 27.77 -3.15 -17.62
CA TRP A 241 26.61 -2.48 -17.03
C TRP A 241 25.39 -3.41 -17.00
N LYS A 242 25.06 -4.08 -18.11
CA LYS A 242 23.95 -5.06 -18.15
C LYS A 242 24.10 -6.16 -17.11
N LYS A 243 25.30 -6.71 -16.94
CA LYS A 243 25.57 -7.74 -15.93
C LYS A 243 25.37 -7.24 -14.50
N ILE A 244 25.80 -6.02 -14.19
CA ILE A 244 25.60 -5.38 -12.89
C ILE A 244 24.10 -5.17 -12.63
N VAL A 245 23.34 -4.69 -13.62
CA VAL A 245 21.89 -4.51 -13.53
C VAL A 245 21.19 -5.85 -13.27
N GLU A 246 21.57 -6.92 -13.99
CA GLU A 246 21.00 -8.26 -13.84
C GLU A 246 21.22 -8.79 -12.40
N ILE A 247 22.46 -8.77 -11.90
CA ILE A 247 22.80 -9.23 -10.53
C ILE A 247 22.00 -8.45 -9.48
N SER A 248 21.92 -7.13 -9.61
CA SER A 248 21.20 -6.29 -8.65
C SER A 248 19.69 -6.52 -8.70
N LYS A 249 19.12 -6.66 -9.89
CA LYS A 249 17.69 -6.90 -10.09
C LYS A 249 17.25 -8.23 -9.47
N GLU A 250 18.05 -9.28 -9.59
CA GLU A 250 17.77 -10.57 -8.95
C GLU A 250 17.74 -10.46 -7.43
N ASP A 251 18.67 -9.74 -6.82
CA ASP A 251 18.73 -9.56 -5.37
C ASP A 251 17.60 -8.66 -4.84
N ILE A 252 17.32 -7.56 -5.54
CA ILE A 252 16.18 -6.67 -5.23
C ILE A 252 14.88 -7.47 -5.27
N LYS A 253 14.68 -8.27 -6.32
CA LYS A 253 13.50 -9.12 -6.48
C LYS A 253 13.35 -10.10 -5.33
N LYS A 254 14.44 -10.80 -4.95
CA LYS A 254 14.44 -11.72 -3.82
C LYS A 254 14.04 -11.03 -2.50
N THR A 255 14.56 -9.83 -2.26
CA THR A 255 14.21 -9.07 -1.04
C THR A 255 12.74 -8.64 -1.04
N TYR A 256 12.16 -8.26 -2.18
CA TYR A 256 10.75 -7.95 -2.31
C TYR A 256 9.86 -9.19 -2.22
N ASP A 257 10.28 -10.32 -2.79
CA ASP A 257 9.57 -11.61 -2.63
C ASP A 257 9.48 -12.00 -1.14
N ASP A 258 10.57 -11.83 -0.37
CA ASP A 258 10.58 -12.04 1.08
C ASP A 258 9.59 -11.13 1.82
N LEU A 259 9.37 -9.91 1.33
CA LEU A 259 8.37 -8.99 1.84
C LEU A 259 6.96 -9.26 1.30
N ASN A 260 6.74 -10.27 0.46
CA ASN A 260 5.47 -10.51 -0.22
C ASN A 260 5.01 -9.27 -1.05
N VAL A 261 5.96 -8.69 -1.80
CA VAL A 261 5.78 -7.54 -2.70
C VAL A 261 6.14 -7.96 -4.11
N PHE A 262 5.26 -7.74 -5.08
CA PHE A 262 5.42 -8.22 -6.44
C PHE A 262 5.15 -7.11 -7.45
N PHE A 263 5.90 -7.11 -8.55
CA PHE A 263 5.75 -6.14 -9.62
C PHE A 263 5.47 -6.85 -10.94
N GLU A 264 4.61 -6.26 -11.74
CA GLU A 264 4.33 -6.69 -13.10
C GLU A 264 5.32 -6.07 -14.10
N ILE A 265 5.83 -4.86 -13.80
CA ILE A 265 6.79 -4.11 -14.62
C ILE A 265 8.09 -3.95 -13.84
N TRP A 266 9.21 -4.13 -14.53
CA TRP A 266 10.56 -4.01 -13.99
C TRP A 266 11.42 -3.16 -14.93
N ASN A 267 10.95 -1.93 -15.20
CA ASN A 267 11.69 -0.98 -16.01
C ASN A 267 12.72 -0.22 -15.18
N GLY A 268 13.74 0.29 -15.84
CA GLY A 268 14.72 1.20 -15.27
C GLY A 268 14.76 2.53 -16.01
N GLU A 269 15.44 3.51 -15.43
CA GLU A 269 15.72 4.80 -16.09
C GLU A 269 16.33 4.61 -17.50
N SER A 270 17.06 3.51 -17.72
CA SER A 270 17.65 3.16 -19.02
C SER A 270 16.59 2.85 -20.09
N ASP A 271 15.51 2.18 -19.71
CA ASP A 271 14.39 1.86 -20.61
C ASP A 271 13.64 3.14 -21.01
N GLU A 272 13.45 4.05 -20.06
CA GLU A 272 12.78 5.33 -20.26
C GLU A 272 13.57 6.24 -21.21
N MET A 273 14.90 6.15 -21.20
CA MET A 273 15.76 6.96 -22.06
C MET A 273 15.55 6.68 -23.55
N ALA A 274 14.96 5.56 -23.94
CA ALA A 274 14.54 5.29 -25.31
C ALA A 274 13.46 6.30 -25.80
N PHE A 275 12.66 6.83 -24.89
CA PHE A 275 11.59 7.80 -25.18
C PHE A 275 12.04 9.25 -25.09
N PHE A 276 13.29 9.52 -24.70
CA PHE A 276 13.75 10.89 -24.46
C PHE A 276 13.73 11.76 -25.72
N ASP A 277 14.14 11.24 -26.86
CA ASP A 277 14.21 12.03 -28.09
C ASP A 277 12.80 12.43 -28.58
N ASP A 278 11.83 11.54 -28.46
CA ASP A 278 10.42 11.82 -28.74
C ASP A 278 9.85 12.83 -27.73
N LEU A 279 10.16 12.64 -26.44
CA LEU A 279 9.81 13.59 -25.38
C LEU A 279 10.35 14.99 -25.68
N TYR A 280 11.65 15.11 -25.97
CA TYR A 280 12.30 16.39 -26.27
C TYR A 280 11.65 17.07 -27.49
N LYS A 281 11.36 16.29 -28.53
CA LYS A 281 10.70 16.79 -29.75
C LYS A 281 9.29 17.34 -29.43
N ILE A 282 8.49 16.64 -28.62
CA ILE A 282 7.15 17.10 -28.22
C ILE A 282 7.23 18.47 -27.54
N TYR A 283 8.18 18.66 -26.60
CA TYR A 283 8.34 19.92 -25.88
C TYR A 283 8.90 21.04 -26.79
N ALA A 284 9.85 20.71 -27.68
CA ALA A 284 10.43 21.65 -28.62
C ALA A 284 9.40 22.15 -29.65
N GLU A 285 8.58 21.27 -30.23
CA GLU A 285 7.52 21.63 -31.19
C GLU A 285 6.44 22.54 -30.57
N LYS A 286 6.22 22.41 -29.25
CA LYS A 286 5.30 23.26 -28.50
C LYS A 286 5.93 24.58 -28.02
N GLY A 287 7.24 24.78 -28.23
CA GLY A 287 7.96 25.96 -27.78
C GLY A 287 8.06 26.07 -26.25
N LEU A 288 8.02 24.92 -25.52
CA LEU A 288 8.04 24.89 -24.06
C LEU A 288 9.45 24.82 -23.47
N ILE A 289 10.48 24.60 -24.32
CA ILE A 289 11.88 24.53 -23.86
C ILE A 289 12.49 25.93 -23.93
N THR A 290 13.11 26.35 -22.83
CA THR A 290 13.85 27.60 -22.72
C THR A 290 15.29 27.39 -22.29
N ASP A 291 16.19 28.31 -22.66
CA ASP A 291 17.59 28.29 -22.21
C ASP A 291 17.73 29.02 -20.87
N SER A 292 18.37 28.38 -19.91
CA SER A 292 18.69 28.96 -18.61
C SER A 292 20.13 28.58 -18.22
N GLU A 293 21.04 29.53 -18.16
CA GLU A 293 22.44 29.34 -17.78
C GLU A 293 23.15 28.16 -18.52
N GLY A 294 22.81 28.02 -19.82
CA GLY A 294 23.35 26.94 -20.67
C GLY A 294 22.63 25.59 -20.52
N ALA A 295 21.64 25.47 -19.63
CA ALA A 295 20.77 24.30 -19.50
C ALA A 295 19.46 24.49 -20.28
N LYS A 296 18.77 23.39 -20.59
CA LYS A 296 17.41 23.39 -21.16
C LYS A 296 16.41 23.11 -20.06
N VAL A 297 15.44 24.01 -19.89
CA VAL A 297 14.44 23.94 -18.82
C VAL A 297 13.03 24.18 -19.38
N ILE A 298 12.04 23.72 -18.60
CA ILE A 298 10.61 24.03 -18.82
C ILE A 298 10.14 24.91 -17.66
N ASP A 299 9.61 26.09 -17.96
CA ASP A 299 8.95 26.92 -16.97
C ASP A 299 7.57 26.33 -16.64
N VAL A 300 7.43 25.83 -15.42
CA VAL A 300 6.20 25.20 -14.90
C VAL A 300 5.47 26.10 -13.89
N SER A 301 5.88 27.37 -13.75
CA SER A 301 5.26 28.35 -12.86
C SER A 301 3.84 28.69 -13.30
N LYS A 302 2.99 29.06 -12.33
CA LYS A 302 1.62 29.54 -12.53
C LYS A 302 1.43 30.89 -11.84
N GLU A 303 0.51 31.71 -12.35
CA GLU A 303 0.22 33.01 -11.76
C GLU A 303 -0.31 32.95 -10.32
N ASP A 304 -0.94 31.84 -9.95
CA ASP A 304 -1.53 31.60 -8.63
C ASP A 304 -0.61 30.83 -7.65
N ASP A 305 0.67 30.62 -8.01
CA ASP A 305 1.64 29.98 -7.12
C ASP A 305 1.91 30.86 -5.88
N ASN A 306 1.78 30.25 -4.71
CA ASN A 306 2.03 30.93 -3.42
C ASN A 306 3.51 31.25 -3.16
N SER A 307 4.42 30.60 -3.88
CA SER A 307 5.88 30.77 -3.81
C SER A 307 6.48 30.52 -5.19
N PRO A 308 7.67 31.11 -5.51
CA PRO A 308 8.33 30.88 -6.79
C PRO A 308 8.51 29.39 -7.07
N MET A 309 7.99 28.91 -8.21
CA MET A 309 8.15 27.54 -8.68
C MET A 309 9.43 27.48 -9.53
N PRO A 310 10.45 26.68 -9.13
CA PRO A 310 11.63 26.49 -9.97
C PRO A 310 11.27 25.85 -11.31
N PRO A 311 11.97 26.20 -12.41
CA PRO A 311 11.76 25.51 -13.68
C PRO A 311 12.23 24.05 -13.61
N LEU A 312 11.60 23.19 -14.40
CA LEU A 312 11.98 21.79 -14.53
C LEU A 312 13.19 21.65 -15.44
N LEU A 313 14.24 20.97 -15.01
CA LEU A 313 15.47 20.77 -15.76
C LEU A 313 15.35 19.58 -16.72
N ILE A 314 15.54 19.78 -18.03
CA ILE A 314 15.49 18.70 -19.03
C ILE A 314 16.91 18.25 -19.42
N VAL A 315 17.78 19.19 -19.79
CA VAL A 315 19.16 18.92 -20.17
C VAL A 315 20.06 19.88 -19.41
N LYS A 316 21.07 19.34 -18.75
CA LYS A 316 22.08 20.10 -17.98
C LYS A 316 22.98 20.90 -18.92
N SER A 317 23.67 21.93 -18.40
CA SER A 317 24.58 22.77 -19.16
C SER A 317 25.75 22.02 -19.83
N ASN A 318 26.10 20.83 -19.33
CA ASN A 318 27.09 19.95 -19.92
C ASN A 318 26.52 19.00 -21.01
N GLY A 319 25.25 19.17 -21.40
CA GLY A 319 24.56 18.34 -22.39
C GLY A 319 24.02 17.01 -21.89
N THR A 320 24.21 16.66 -20.61
CA THR A 320 23.64 15.42 -20.04
C THR A 320 22.17 15.60 -19.70
N LYS A 321 21.38 14.53 -19.88
CA LYS A 321 19.96 14.49 -19.53
C LYS A 321 19.80 14.61 -18.00
N SER A 322 18.72 15.30 -17.57
CA SER A 322 18.42 15.47 -16.14
C SER A 322 17.67 14.28 -15.58
N TYR A 323 17.71 14.09 -14.27
CA TYR A 323 16.83 13.18 -13.54
C TYR A 323 15.33 13.51 -13.77
N ASP A 324 14.98 14.80 -13.83
CA ASP A 324 13.59 15.20 -14.04
C ASP A 324 13.06 14.74 -15.41
N SER A 325 13.94 14.57 -16.39
CA SER A 325 13.55 14.12 -17.73
C SER A 325 13.27 12.61 -17.80
N THR A 326 13.81 11.80 -16.87
CA THR A 326 13.48 10.37 -16.81
C THR A 326 12.04 10.15 -16.38
N ASP A 327 11.55 10.88 -15.36
CA ASP A 327 10.15 10.77 -14.93
C ASP A 327 9.16 11.22 -16.02
N LEU A 328 9.49 12.26 -16.81
CA LEU A 328 8.66 12.65 -17.95
C LEU A 328 8.67 11.59 -19.07
N ALA A 329 9.84 10.99 -19.32
CA ALA A 329 9.97 9.90 -20.28
C ALA A 329 9.19 8.66 -19.84
N ALA A 330 9.20 8.35 -18.53
CA ALA A 330 8.38 7.29 -17.93
C ALA A 330 6.87 7.53 -18.11
N ILE A 331 6.40 8.78 -17.96
CA ILE A 331 5.00 9.13 -18.23
C ILE A 331 4.66 8.90 -19.72
N LEU A 332 5.55 9.26 -20.62
CA LEU A 332 5.37 9.06 -22.05
C LEU A 332 5.34 7.56 -22.39
N GLU A 333 6.29 6.79 -21.89
CA GLU A 333 6.38 5.33 -22.04
C GLU A 333 5.08 4.64 -21.56
N ARG A 334 4.65 4.96 -20.33
CA ARG A 334 3.44 4.39 -19.73
C ARG A 334 2.18 4.73 -20.52
N ARG A 335 2.12 5.95 -21.07
CA ARG A 335 1.03 6.32 -21.99
C ARG A 335 1.04 5.47 -23.26
N GLU A 336 2.18 5.34 -23.93
CA GLU A 336 2.29 4.62 -25.21
C GLU A 336 2.04 3.12 -25.04
N ASN A 337 2.58 2.52 -24.00
CA ASN A 337 2.53 1.08 -23.82
C ASN A 337 1.25 0.59 -23.11
N PHE A 338 0.69 1.38 -22.20
CA PHE A 338 -0.40 0.93 -21.33
C PHE A 338 -1.65 1.79 -21.41
N ASN A 339 -1.54 3.08 -21.78
CA ASN A 339 -2.63 4.06 -21.80
C ASN A 339 -3.49 4.03 -20.52
N PRO A 340 -2.92 4.24 -19.34
CA PRO A 340 -3.62 4.15 -18.07
C PRO A 340 -4.61 5.30 -17.85
N ASP A 341 -5.58 5.08 -16.95
CA ASP A 341 -6.49 6.12 -16.45
C ASP A 341 -5.91 6.85 -15.25
N GLU A 342 -5.06 6.17 -14.47
CA GLU A 342 -4.40 6.76 -13.32
C GLU A 342 -2.94 6.26 -13.22
N MET A 343 -2.02 7.15 -12.82
CA MET A 343 -0.65 6.84 -12.46
C MET A 343 -0.39 7.32 -11.03
N TRP A 344 -0.07 6.39 -10.13
CA TRP A 344 0.19 6.67 -8.72
C TRP A 344 1.66 6.49 -8.41
N TYR A 345 2.29 7.50 -7.81
CA TYR A 345 3.70 7.51 -7.45
C TYR A 345 3.84 7.43 -5.93
N VAL A 346 4.20 6.25 -5.41
CA VAL A 346 4.36 6.01 -3.98
C VAL A 346 5.80 6.29 -3.57
N VAL A 347 6.09 7.55 -3.31
CA VAL A 347 7.42 8.09 -3.09
C VAL A 347 7.46 8.96 -1.84
N ASP A 348 8.65 9.14 -1.25
CA ASP A 348 8.87 9.98 -0.05
C ASP A 348 8.24 11.37 -0.20
N GLY A 349 7.55 11.85 0.83
CA GLY A 349 6.86 13.15 0.82
C GLY A 349 7.76 14.36 0.58
N ARG A 350 9.07 14.22 0.80
CA ARG A 350 10.07 15.27 0.49
C ARG A 350 10.22 15.52 -1.01
N GLN A 351 9.75 14.61 -1.87
CA GLN A 351 9.78 14.76 -3.33
C GLN A 351 8.52 15.44 -3.89
N SER A 352 7.64 15.98 -3.05
CA SER A 352 6.37 16.59 -3.50
C SER A 352 6.55 17.71 -4.52
N LEU A 353 7.56 18.58 -4.32
CA LEU A 353 7.86 19.66 -5.26
C LEU A 353 8.28 19.12 -6.63
N HIS A 354 9.13 18.11 -6.66
CA HIS A 354 9.58 17.47 -7.90
C HIS A 354 8.39 16.88 -8.67
N PHE A 355 7.52 16.11 -8.04
CA PHE A 355 6.34 15.54 -8.71
C PHE A 355 5.35 16.63 -9.15
N GLU A 356 5.20 17.70 -8.38
CA GLU A 356 4.39 18.85 -8.83
C GLU A 356 4.93 19.45 -10.14
N GLN A 357 6.26 19.63 -10.24
CA GLN A 357 6.90 20.12 -11.46
C GLN A 357 6.72 19.16 -12.64
N VAL A 358 6.96 17.86 -12.43
CA VAL A 358 6.81 16.81 -13.44
C VAL A 358 5.37 16.74 -13.95
N PHE A 359 4.38 16.75 -13.05
CA PHE A 359 2.97 16.67 -13.45
C PHE A 359 2.50 17.92 -14.21
N ARG A 360 2.95 19.12 -13.79
CA ARG A 360 2.69 20.35 -14.52
C ARG A 360 3.28 20.30 -15.93
N ALA A 361 4.54 19.92 -16.06
CA ALA A 361 5.21 19.77 -17.35
C ALA A 361 4.50 18.75 -18.25
N ALA A 362 4.10 17.59 -17.70
CA ALA A 362 3.35 16.58 -18.45
C ALA A 362 2.01 17.11 -18.98
N ARG A 363 1.30 17.92 -18.19
CA ARG A 363 0.04 18.56 -18.60
C ARG A 363 0.25 19.62 -19.69
N MET A 364 1.27 20.48 -19.54
CA MET A 364 1.59 21.53 -20.53
C MET A 364 1.88 20.94 -21.91
N ALA A 365 2.54 19.80 -21.95
CA ALA A 365 2.86 19.12 -23.21
C ALA A 365 1.75 18.19 -23.72
N ASN A 366 0.65 18.01 -22.97
CA ASN A 366 -0.39 17.01 -23.24
C ASN A 366 0.20 15.60 -23.37
N LEU A 367 1.17 15.26 -22.51
CA LEU A 367 1.74 13.91 -22.47
C LEU A 367 0.69 12.86 -22.07
N VAL A 368 -0.32 13.26 -21.33
CA VAL A 368 -1.45 12.40 -20.93
C VAL A 368 -2.77 13.10 -21.26
N ARG A 369 -3.85 12.31 -21.43
CA ARG A 369 -5.21 12.85 -21.58
C ARG A 369 -5.59 13.71 -20.38
N GLU A 370 -6.51 14.64 -20.55
CA GLU A 370 -6.96 15.55 -19.46
C GLU A 370 -7.59 14.80 -18.28
N ASP A 371 -8.28 13.70 -18.55
CA ASP A 371 -8.97 12.86 -17.57
C ASP A 371 -8.05 11.91 -16.79
N VAL A 372 -6.79 11.71 -17.23
CA VAL A 372 -5.83 10.86 -16.52
C VAL A 372 -5.43 11.47 -15.18
N VAL A 373 -5.48 10.72 -14.12
CA VAL A 373 -5.03 11.15 -12.78
C VAL A 373 -3.52 10.87 -12.63
N LEU A 374 -2.75 11.91 -12.33
CA LEU A 374 -1.35 11.80 -11.87
C LEU A 374 -1.33 12.15 -10.39
N ASP A 375 -0.90 11.24 -9.52
CA ASP A 375 -1.00 11.42 -8.08
C ASP A 375 0.27 10.99 -7.34
N HIS A 376 0.86 11.93 -6.58
CA HIS A 376 1.98 11.65 -5.68
C HIS A 376 1.46 11.22 -4.31
N ILE A 377 1.61 9.96 -4.00
CA ILE A 377 1.24 9.34 -2.73
C ILE A 377 2.43 9.44 -1.78
N GLY A 378 2.67 10.65 -1.29
CA GLY A 378 3.78 10.94 -0.39
C GLY A 378 3.65 10.25 0.96
N PHE A 379 4.77 9.77 1.51
CA PHE A 379 4.83 9.15 2.83
C PHE A 379 5.94 9.74 3.71
N GLY A 380 5.77 9.64 5.04
CA GLY A 380 6.75 10.08 6.03
C GLY A 380 7.85 9.04 6.29
N THR A 381 8.69 9.31 7.28
CA THR A 381 9.90 8.50 7.58
C THR A 381 9.64 7.53 8.74
N MET A 382 10.13 6.28 8.61
CA MET A 382 10.26 5.35 9.72
C MET A 382 11.51 5.68 10.54
N LYS A 383 11.35 5.84 11.84
CA LYS A 383 12.42 6.20 12.79
C LYS A 383 12.62 5.10 13.83
N GLY A 384 13.81 5.01 14.35
CA GLY A 384 14.12 4.17 15.50
C GLY A 384 13.61 4.76 16.82
N LYS A 385 13.80 4.03 17.91
CA LYS A 385 13.37 4.43 19.27
C LYS A 385 13.95 5.76 19.75
N ASP A 386 15.10 6.16 19.20
CA ASP A 386 15.76 7.45 19.48
C ASP A 386 15.17 8.61 18.63
N GLY A 387 14.15 8.36 17.83
CA GLY A 387 13.52 9.33 16.94
C GLY A 387 14.34 9.68 15.69
N LYS A 388 15.45 8.98 15.45
CA LYS A 388 16.32 9.17 14.29
C LYS A 388 16.09 8.06 13.25
N PRO A 389 16.46 8.27 11.98
CA PRO A 389 16.46 7.20 10.99
C PRO A 389 17.29 6.00 11.46
N PHE A 390 16.85 4.78 11.11
CA PHE A 390 17.59 3.58 11.45
C PHE A 390 19.03 3.62 10.89
N LYS A 391 19.99 3.33 11.76
CA LYS A 391 21.42 3.30 11.42
C LYS A 391 22.04 1.98 11.85
N THR A 392 23.06 1.55 11.12
CA THR A 392 23.96 0.49 11.56
C THR A 392 24.73 0.92 12.81
N ARG A 393 25.36 -0.02 13.52
CA ARG A 393 26.22 0.28 14.69
C ARG A 393 27.36 1.22 14.34
N ASP A 394 27.83 1.19 13.09
CA ASP A 394 28.91 2.03 12.57
C ASP A 394 28.43 3.37 12.00
N GLY A 395 27.12 3.70 12.16
CA GLY A 395 26.53 4.99 11.78
C GLY A 395 26.02 5.09 10.34
N GLY A 396 26.12 4.03 9.53
CA GLY A 396 25.56 3.93 8.18
C GLY A 396 24.02 3.77 8.17
N VAL A 397 23.41 3.87 6.99
CA VAL A 397 21.98 3.56 6.83
C VAL A 397 21.80 2.04 6.94
N MET A 398 20.88 1.59 7.79
CA MET A 398 20.57 0.16 7.95
C MET A 398 19.97 -0.43 6.69
N SER A 399 20.46 -1.58 6.26
CA SER A 399 19.87 -2.32 5.14
C SER A 399 18.51 -2.91 5.54
N LEU A 400 17.66 -3.12 4.54
CA LEU A 400 16.35 -3.74 4.78
C LEU A 400 16.48 -5.20 5.22
N LYS A 401 17.48 -5.93 4.69
CA LYS A 401 17.79 -7.30 5.10
C LYS A 401 18.16 -7.37 6.58
N GLU A 402 19.04 -6.47 7.06
CA GLU A 402 19.41 -6.40 8.48
C GLU A 402 18.21 -6.12 9.39
N LEU A 403 17.30 -5.21 8.98
CA LEU A 403 16.09 -4.94 9.75
C LEU A 403 15.20 -6.19 9.84
N ILE A 404 14.97 -6.86 8.71
CA ILE A 404 14.18 -8.12 8.67
C ILE A 404 14.80 -9.17 9.59
N GLU A 405 16.12 -9.35 9.55
CA GLU A 405 16.82 -10.29 10.43
C GLU A 405 16.70 -9.95 11.91
N ILE A 406 16.81 -8.66 12.28
CA ILE A 406 16.64 -8.21 13.67
C ILE A 406 15.24 -8.54 14.17
N VAL A 407 14.21 -8.24 13.39
CA VAL A 407 12.82 -8.53 13.77
C VAL A 407 12.58 -10.03 13.78
N ASN A 408 13.13 -10.80 12.83
CA ASN A 408 13.02 -12.25 12.79
C ASN A 408 13.63 -12.91 14.04
N LYS A 409 14.82 -12.48 14.46
CA LYS A 409 15.46 -12.96 15.69
C LYS A 409 14.60 -12.69 16.94
N GLU A 410 13.90 -11.56 16.98
CA GLU A 410 13.02 -11.23 18.10
C GLU A 410 11.72 -12.07 18.07
N THR A 411 11.12 -12.27 16.91
CA THR A 411 9.90 -13.08 16.77
C THR A 411 10.19 -14.56 17.05
N LEU A 412 11.35 -15.07 16.65
CA LEU A 412 11.76 -16.46 16.90
C LEU A 412 11.79 -16.80 18.40
N LYS A 413 12.22 -15.85 19.25
CA LYS A 413 12.22 -16.03 20.72
C LYS A 413 10.82 -16.20 21.32
N ARG A 414 9.79 -15.66 20.63
CA ARG A 414 8.41 -15.62 21.11
C ARG A 414 7.54 -16.80 20.63
N ILE A 415 8.03 -17.55 19.63
CA ILE A 415 7.34 -18.73 19.12
C ILE A 415 7.66 -19.94 20.01
N ASN A 416 6.68 -20.31 20.86
CA ASN A 416 6.78 -21.42 21.81
C ASN A 416 5.75 -22.50 21.50
N ASN A 417 5.77 -23.07 20.29
CA ASN A 417 4.85 -24.14 19.90
C ASN A 417 5.63 -25.46 19.73
N GLU A 418 5.48 -26.37 20.67
CA GLU A 418 6.15 -27.71 20.68
C GLU A 418 5.72 -28.60 19.49
N SER A 419 4.63 -28.29 18.82
CA SER A 419 4.15 -29.02 17.62
C SER A 419 4.81 -28.61 16.30
N ILE A 420 5.75 -27.65 16.35
CA ILE A 420 6.46 -27.10 15.18
C ILE A 420 7.93 -27.52 15.29
N ASN A 421 8.49 -28.15 14.25
CA ASN A 421 9.92 -28.46 14.21
C ASN A 421 10.77 -27.19 13.98
N GLU A 422 12.08 -27.26 14.18
CA GLU A 422 12.96 -26.06 14.12
C GLU A 422 12.97 -25.38 12.74
N GLU A 423 12.90 -26.14 11.65
CA GLU A 423 12.86 -25.59 10.28
C GLU A 423 11.52 -24.87 10.01
N GLU A 424 10.40 -25.47 10.38
CA GLU A 424 9.08 -24.85 10.32
C GLU A 424 9.01 -23.60 11.22
N LYS A 425 9.70 -23.62 12.37
CA LYS A 425 9.75 -22.50 13.31
C LYS A 425 10.45 -21.27 12.72
N GLU A 426 11.54 -21.48 11.99
CA GLU A 426 12.22 -20.39 11.28
C GLU A 426 11.34 -19.77 10.19
N GLU A 427 10.64 -20.60 9.39
CA GLU A 427 9.70 -20.11 8.38
C GLU A 427 8.54 -19.33 8.99
N VAL A 428 7.96 -19.85 10.09
CA VAL A 428 6.90 -19.15 10.82
C VAL A 428 7.39 -17.83 11.38
N ALA A 429 8.59 -17.82 12.01
CA ALA A 429 9.19 -16.60 12.55
C ALA A 429 9.39 -15.53 11.49
N LYS A 430 9.84 -15.91 10.29
CA LYS A 430 9.98 -14.99 9.16
C LYS A 430 8.64 -14.37 8.75
N LYS A 431 7.58 -15.18 8.62
CA LYS A 431 6.22 -14.67 8.30
C LYS A 431 5.70 -13.71 9.39
N VAL A 432 5.95 -14.04 10.66
CA VAL A 432 5.54 -13.20 11.80
C VAL A 432 6.35 -11.90 11.85
N ALA A 433 7.64 -11.95 11.52
CA ALA A 433 8.50 -10.75 11.43
C ALA A 433 8.02 -9.80 10.31
N ILE A 434 7.69 -10.34 9.14
CA ILE A 434 7.14 -9.56 8.03
C ILE A 434 5.79 -8.95 8.40
N ALA A 435 4.92 -9.70 9.09
CA ALA A 435 3.66 -9.18 9.60
C ALA A 435 3.86 -8.03 10.60
N ALA A 436 4.84 -8.14 11.50
CA ALA A 436 5.20 -7.09 12.45
C ALA A 436 5.62 -5.81 11.74
N LEU A 437 6.51 -5.92 10.74
CA LEU A 437 6.99 -4.80 9.93
C LEU A 437 5.86 -4.15 9.13
N LYS A 438 5.10 -4.94 8.37
CA LYS A 438 4.04 -4.43 7.49
C LYS A 438 2.91 -3.77 8.27
N TYR A 439 2.44 -4.42 9.32
CA TYR A 439 1.34 -3.87 10.11
C TYR A 439 1.74 -2.59 10.84
N ALA A 440 2.93 -2.55 11.43
CA ALA A 440 3.46 -1.34 12.08
C ALA A 440 3.60 -0.15 11.11
N ASP A 441 3.96 -0.44 9.85
CA ASP A 441 4.14 0.57 8.81
C ASP A 441 2.80 1.08 8.24
N LEU A 442 1.80 0.21 8.10
CA LEU A 442 0.49 0.54 7.51
C LEU A 442 -0.53 1.06 8.54
N LEU A 443 -0.27 0.90 9.84
CA LEU A 443 -1.16 1.35 10.92
C LEU A 443 -1.24 2.89 11.05
N PRO A 444 -0.13 3.66 11.03
CA PRO A 444 -0.22 5.12 11.06
C PRO A 444 -0.67 5.67 9.70
N TYR A 445 -1.22 6.89 9.70
CA TYR A 445 -1.46 7.60 8.44
C TYR A 445 -0.15 7.75 7.64
N ARG A 446 -0.18 7.42 6.36
CA ARG A 446 1.02 7.33 5.50
C ARG A 446 1.89 8.59 5.50
N GLY A 447 1.29 9.78 5.56
CA GLY A 447 2.00 11.06 5.53
C GLY A 447 2.75 11.41 6.83
N THR A 448 2.57 10.64 7.90
CA THR A 448 3.23 10.89 9.19
C THR A 448 4.51 10.08 9.35
N ASP A 449 5.49 10.66 10.05
CA ASP A 449 6.61 9.91 10.58
C ASP A 449 6.14 9.01 11.74
N TYR A 450 6.76 7.84 11.89
CA TYR A 450 6.47 6.98 13.03
C TYR A 450 7.72 6.33 13.61
N ILE A 451 7.64 5.90 14.87
CA ILE A 451 8.72 5.20 15.56
C ILE A 451 8.44 3.70 15.51
N PHE A 452 9.40 2.94 14.97
CA PHE A 452 9.35 1.48 14.98
C PHE A 452 10.22 0.94 16.14
N GLU A 453 9.57 0.26 17.08
CA GLU A 453 10.20 -0.41 18.21
C GLU A 453 10.07 -1.93 18.03
N VAL A 454 11.19 -2.61 17.80
CA VAL A 454 11.23 -4.04 17.47
C VAL A 454 10.50 -4.88 18.52
N GLU A 455 10.79 -4.67 19.80
CA GLU A 455 10.19 -5.44 20.90
C GLU A 455 8.67 -5.25 20.98
N LYS A 456 8.18 -4.00 20.77
CA LYS A 456 6.77 -3.67 20.83
C LYS A 456 5.98 -4.27 19.67
N PHE A 457 6.49 -4.12 18.43
CA PHE A 457 5.76 -4.58 17.25
C PHE A 457 5.90 -6.07 16.98
N SER A 458 6.86 -6.74 17.63
CA SER A 458 6.98 -8.22 17.64
C SER A 458 6.13 -8.88 18.72
N ASP A 459 5.37 -8.11 19.52
CA ASP A 459 4.55 -8.67 20.60
C ASP A 459 3.29 -9.36 20.06
N LEU A 460 2.86 -10.41 20.77
CA LEU A 460 1.62 -11.14 20.50
C LEU A 460 0.38 -10.47 21.10
N GLU A 461 0.55 -9.30 21.73
CA GLU A 461 -0.51 -8.49 22.33
C GLU A 461 -0.51 -7.07 21.73
N GLY A 462 -1.65 -6.37 21.84
CA GLY A 462 -1.81 -5.01 21.36
C GLY A 462 -1.99 -4.87 19.84
N LYS A 463 -1.75 -3.68 19.32
CA LYS A 463 -1.90 -3.37 17.88
C LYS A 463 -0.66 -3.80 17.11
N THR A 464 -0.52 -5.11 16.88
CA THR A 464 0.65 -5.71 16.21
C THR A 464 0.24 -6.73 15.15
N GLY A 465 1.08 -6.92 14.13
CA GLY A 465 0.90 -7.97 13.13
C GLY A 465 0.86 -9.38 13.74
N PRO A 466 1.78 -9.73 14.65
CA PRO A 466 1.77 -11.01 15.35
C PRO A 466 0.45 -11.30 16.11
N TYR A 467 -0.14 -10.31 16.78
CA TYR A 467 -1.44 -10.44 17.43
C TYR A 467 -2.55 -10.85 16.45
N LEU A 468 -2.59 -10.19 15.28
CA LEU A 468 -3.57 -10.47 14.24
C LEU A 468 -3.39 -11.88 13.66
N LEU A 469 -2.15 -12.29 13.40
CA LEU A 469 -1.84 -13.64 12.91
C LEU A 469 -2.24 -14.70 13.92
N TYR A 470 -1.82 -14.55 15.17
CA TYR A 470 -2.14 -15.49 16.24
C TYR A 470 -3.66 -15.66 16.40
N SER A 471 -4.40 -14.55 16.41
CA SER A 471 -5.86 -14.58 16.52
C SER A 471 -6.51 -15.27 15.32
N THR A 472 -6.02 -15.00 14.11
CA THR A 472 -6.55 -15.61 12.88
C THR A 472 -6.27 -17.12 12.82
N ILE A 473 -5.07 -17.56 13.23
CA ILE A 473 -4.71 -19.00 13.32
C ILE A 473 -5.55 -19.70 14.39
N ARG A 474 -5.84 -19.04 15.50
CA ARG A 474 -6.73 -19.57 16.54
C ARG A 474 -8.15 -19.80 16.02
N MET A 475 -8.70 -18.87 15.23
CA MET A 475 -9.99 -19.04 14.54
C MET A 475 -9.95 -20.28 13.63
N LYS A 476 -8.90 -20.41 12.79
CA LYS A 476 -8.69 -21.58 11.91
C LYS A 476 -8.66 -22.89 12.70
N SER A 477 -7.92 -22.91 13.80
CA SER A 477 -7.82 -24.10 14.68
C SER A 477 -9.18 -24.48 15.30
N LEU A 478 -9.96 -23.48 15.74
CA LEU A 478 -11.32 -23.70 16.25
C LEU A 478 -12.23 -24.32 15.18
N LEU A 479 -12.24 -23.75 13.99
CA LEU A 479 -13.04 -24.22 12.86
C LEU A 479 -12.66 -25.65 12.44
N ASN A 480 -11.37 -25.98 12.46
CA ASN A 480 -10.87 -27.33 12.18
C ASN A 480 -11.32 -28.35 13.23
N LYS A 481 -11.31 -27.98 14.51
CA LYS A 481 -11.79 -28.84 15.59
C LYS A 481 -13.30 -29.10 15.52
N ALA A 482 -14.03 -28.20 14.89
CA ALA A 482 -15.49 -28.25 14.70
C ALA A 482 -15.90 -28.85 13.33
N ASN A 483 -15.09 -29.77 12.73
CA ASN A 483 -15.35 -30.30 11.38
C ASN A 483 -16.73 -30.91 11.18
N ASN A 484 -17.29 -31.53 12.24
CA ASN A 484 -18.54 -32.28 12.20
C ASN A 484 -19.77 -31.44 12.57
N ILE A 485 -19.60 -30.13 12.76
CA ILE A 485 -20.67 -29.20 13.12
C ILE A 485 -20.98 -28.33 11.91
N ASP A 486 -22.27 -28.11 11.66
CA ASP A 486 -22.74 -27.26 10.57
C ASP A 486 -22.29 -25.80 10.76
N LYS A 487 -21.87 -25.17 9.67
CA LYS A 487 -21.38 -23.78 9.61
C LYS A 487 -22.03 -23.00 8.45
N GLU A 488 -23.17 -23.48 7.95
CA GLU A 488 -23.81 -22.86 6.79
C GLU A 488 -24.69 -21.67 7.19
N GLU A 489 -25.46 -21.80 8.28
CA GLU A 489 -26.44 -20.80 8.68
C GLU A 489 -26.42 -20.52 10.18
N ALA A 490 -26.32 -19.24 10.54
CA ALA A 490 -26.55 -18.75 11.90
C ALA A 490 -28.04 -18.56 12.15
N LYS A 491 -28.52 -19.02 13.30
CA LYS A 491 -29.94 -19.02 13.66
C LYS A 491 -30.26 -18.16 14.88
N GLU A 492 -29.28 -17.94 15.75
CA GLU A 492 -29.45 -17.22 17.02
C GLU A 492 -28.34 -16.20 17.27
N ILE A 493 -28.69 -15.12 17.97
CA ILE A 493 -27.75 -14.14 18.55
C ILE A 493 -28.05 -14.05 20.04
N LYS A 494 -27.08 -14.34 20.88
CA LYS A 494 -27.24 -14.38 22.33
C LYS A 494 -26.89 -13.06 23.02
N GLY A 495 -25.83 -12.41 22.59
CA GLY A 495 -25.25 -11.28 23.33
C GLY A 495 -24.86 -10.09 22.45
N ASP A 496 -24.37 -9.03 23.11
CA ASP A 496 -24.01 -7.79 22.44
C ASP A 496 -22.66 -7.92 21.68
N ASN A 497 -21.76 -8.82 22.12
CA ASN A 497 -20.51 -9.04 21.41
C ASN A 497 -20.74 -9.59 19.98
N GLU A 498 -21.68 -10.50 19.77
CA GLU A 498 -22.06 -10.99 18.43
C GLU A 498 -22.64 -9.88 17.58
N LYS A 499 -23.52 -9.04 18.17
CA LYS A 499 -24.13 -7.89 17.47
C LYS A 499 -23.04 -6.90 17.02
N ASP A 500 -22.12 -6.55 17.92
CA ASP A 500 -21.03 -5.61 17.60
C ASP A 500 -20.11 -6.14 16.49
N ILE A 501 -19.81 -7.44 16.46
CA ILE A 501 -19.05 -8.07 15.38
C ILE A 501 -19.83 -7.97 14.07
N ILE A 502 -21.13 -8.30 14.03
CA ILE A 502 -21.96 -8.26 12.81
C ILE A 502 -22.05 -6.83 12.26
N LEU A 503 -22.26 -5.84 13.14
CA LEU A 503 -22.29 -4.43 12.74
C LEU A 503 -20.94 -3.97 12.21
N THR A 504 -19.84 -4.40 12.82
CA THR A 504 -18.48 -4.12 12.31
C THR A 504 -18.26 -4.74 10.94
N LEU A 505 -18.70 -5.99 10.73
CA LEU A 505 -18.63 -6.65 9.43
C LEU A 505 -19.44 -5.90 8.34
N LEU A 506 -20.59 -5.35 8.69
CA LEU A 506 -21.42 -4.56 7.76
C LEU A 506 -20.72 -3.29 7.28
N GLU A 507 -19.87 -2.67 8.13
CA GLU A 507 -19.13 -1.43 7.82
C GLU A 507 -17.91 -1.62 6.88
N LEU A 508 -17.53 -2.86 6.57
CA LEU A 508 -16.37 -3.15 5.72
C LEU A 508 -16.31 -2.34 4.42
N PRO A 509 -17.40 -2.17 3.63
CA PRO A 509 -17.36 -1.41 2.38
C PRO A 509 -16.99 0.04 2.57
N ARG A 510 -17.44 0.67 3.66
CA ARG A 510 -17.13 2.08 3.98
C ARG A 510 -15.64 2.26 4.23
N ILE A 511 -15.02 1.31 4.93
CA ILE A 511 -13.58 1.31 5.22
C ILE A 511 -12.76 1.11 3.95
N LEU A 512 -13.13 0.14 3.10
CA LEU A 512 -12.43 -0.12 1.84
C LEU A 512 -12.52 1.09 0.88
N ASN A 513 -13.72 1.67 0.74
CA ASN A 513 -13.94 2.85 -0.10
C ASN A 513 -13.14 4.06 0.42
N LYS A 514 -13.19 4.34 1.72
CA LYS A 514 -12.39 5.43 2.32
C LYS A 514 -10.90 5.22 2.07
N SER A 515 -10.39 4.00 2.24
CA SER A 515 -8.97 3.70 2.07
C SER A 515 -8.49 3.88 0.65
N ILE A 516 -9.27 3.50 -0.37
CA ILE A 516 -8.88 3.72 -1.76
C ILE A 516 -9.02 5.19 -2.17
N ASP A 517 -10.03 5.90 -1.68
CA ASP A 517 -10.25 7.31 -2.01
C ASP A 517 -9.16 8.22 -1.39
N THR A 518 -8.71 7.90 -0.17
CA THR A 518 -7.59 8.60 0.50
C THR A 518 -6.21 8.04 0.13
N LYS A 519 -6.16 6.92 -0.59
CA LYS A 519 -4.94 6.16 -0.88
C LYS A 519 -4.10 5.90 0.39
N SER A 520 -4.78 5.47 1.48
CA SER A 520 -4.16 5.21 2.78
C SER A 520 -4.75 3.97 3.45
N LEU A 521 -3.89 3.10 4.00
CA LEU A 521 -4.27 1.78 4.52
C LEU A 521 -4.56 1.76 6.02
N ASN A 522 -4.32 2.88 6.73
CA ASN A 522 -4.47 2.94 8.18
C ASN A 522 -5.88 2.60 8.67
N ASP A 523 -6.91 2.98 7.90
CA ASP A 523 -8.29 2.65 8.27
C ASP A 523 -8.56 1.13 8.16
N ILE A 524 -7.96 0.45 7.18
CA ILE A 524 -8.04 -1.03 7.06
C ILE A 524 -7.28 -1.69 8.21
N ALA A 525 -6.07 -1.21 8.53
CA ALA A 525 -5.27 -1.75 9.62
C ALA A 525 -5.97 -1.59 10.98
N GLU A 526 -6.56 -0.42 11.25
CA GLU A 526 -7.33 -0.16 12.47
C GLU A 526 -8.61 -1.02 12.52
N TYR A 527 -9.37 -1.10 11.42
CA TYR A 527 -10.58 -1.91 11.32
C TYR A 527 -10.28 -3.40 11.60
N LEU A 528 -9.21 -3.94 11.02
CA LEU A 528 -8.80 -5.32 11.24
C LEU A 528 -8.47 -5.60 12.72
N TYR A 529 -7.80 -4.66 13.39
CA TYR A 529 -7.54 -4.75 14.82
C TYR A 529 -8.84 -4.71 15.64
N VAL A 530 -9.76 -3.80 15.33
CA VAL A 530 -11.04 -3.67 16.05
C VAL A 530 -11.86 -4.95 15.89
N LEU A 531 -12.03 -5.45 14.66
CA LEU A 531 -12.77 -6.68 14.39
C LEU A 531 -12.18 -7.88 15.13
N THR A 532 -10.85 -8.02 15.06
CA THR A 532 -10.13 -9.11 15.74
C THR A 532 -10.25 -9.01 17.26
N SER A 533 -10.21 -7.81 17.83
CA SER A 533 -10.34 -7.59 19.27
C SER A 533 -11.75 -7.88 19.76
N LEU A 534 -12.78 -7.50 19.02
CA LEU A 534 -14.18 -7.88 19.32
C LEU A 534 -14.37 -9.41 19.30
N TYR A 535 -13.79 -10.05 18.28
CA TYR A 535 -13.84 -11.51 18.22
C TYR A 535 -13.09 -12.16 19.38
N ASN A 536 -11.92 -11.67 19.76
CA ASN A 536 -11.16 -12.24 20.89
C ASN A 536 -11.92 -12.10 22.21
N LYS A 537 -12.63 -11.00 22.42
CA LYS A 537 -13.52 -10.83 23.56
C LYS A 537 -14.67 -11.85 23.53
N PHE A 538 -15.35 -11.98 22.39
CA PHE A 538 -16.39 -12.99 22.19
C PHE A 538 -15.88 -14.41 22.48
N TYR A 539 -14.69 -14.76 21.95
CA TYR A 539 -14.09 -16.09 22.15
C TYR A 539 -13.74 -16.37 23.61
N ALA A 540 -13.29 -15.38 24.37
CA ALA A 540 -12.96 -15.53 25.79
C ALA A 540 -14.20 -15.76 26.66
N GLU A 541 -15.34 -15.19 26.29
CA GLU A 541 -16.59 -15.28 27.05
C GLU A 541 -17.42 -16.52 26.69
N ASN A 542 -17.18 -17.17 25.54
CA ASN A 542 -18.03 -18.22 24.99
C ASN A 542 -17.24 -19.53 24.73
N LYS A 543 -17.73 -20.63 25.26
CA LYS A 543 -17.15 -21.97 25.05
C LYS A 543 -17.71 -22.63 23.79
N VAL A 544 -17.35 -22.11 22.62
CA VAL A 544 -17.95 -22.45 21.31
C VAL A 544 -18.05 -23.96 21.06
N LEU A 545 -17.00 -24.75 21.33
CA LEU A 545 -16.96 -26.19 21.05
C LEU A 545 -17.82 -27.03 22.00
N THR A 546 -18.14 -26.52 23.18
CA THR A 546 -18.87 -27.24 24.22
C THR A 546 -20.23 -26.61 24.55
N GLU A 547 -20.73 -25.72 23.70
CA GLU A 547 -22.08 -25.16 23.82
C GLU A 547 -23.12 -26.27 23.62
N GLU A 548 -24.08 -26.35 24.53
CA GLU A 548 -25.12 -27.38 24.52
C GLU A 548 -26.28 -27.05 23.57
N ASN A 549 -26.60 -25.74 23.39
CA ASN A 549 -27.56 -25.29 22.40
C ASN A 549 -26.94 -25.39 21.00
N LYS A 550 -27.41 -26.34 20.20
CA LYS A 550 -26.87 -26.62 18.87
C LYS A 550 -27.04 -25.45 17.90
N ASP A 551 -28.20 -24.79 17.89
CA ASP A 551 -28.44 -23.65 17.00
C ASP A 551 -27.54 -22.46 17.35
N LEU A 552 -27.27 -22.25 18.62
CA LEU A 552 -26.32 -21.23 19.08
C LEU A 552 -24.88 -21.61 18.76
N GLN A 553 -24.48 -22.89 18.95
CA GLN A 553 -23.16 -23.39 18.60
C GLN A 553 -22.87 -23.20 17.10
N GLU A 554 -23.80 -23.59 16.24
CA GLU A 554 -23.72 -23.40 14.78
C GLU A 554 -23.60 -21.91 14.44
N SER A 555 -24.41 -21.05 15.07
CA SER A 555 -24.36 -19.59 14.86
C SER A 555 -23.00 -18.99 15.22
N TRP A 556 -22.39 -19.42 16.32
CA TRP A 556 -21.07 -18.99 16.74
C TRP A 556 -19.95 -19.46 15.80
N LEU A 557 -20.10 -20.65 15.20
CA LEU A 557 -19.17 -21.16 14.20
C LEU A 557 -19.31 -20.40 12.86
N VAL A 558 -20.52 -20.05 12.47
CA VAL A 558 -20.77 -19.17 11.30
C VAL A 558 -20.15 -17.79 11.51
N LEU A 559 -20.32 -17.21 12.70
CA LEU A 559 -19.70 -15.93 13.05
C LEU A 559 -18.17 -16.02 12.98
N THR A 560 -17.60 -17.08 13.61
CA THR A 560 -16.15 -17.33 13.57
C THR A 560 -15.62 -17.48 12.14
N ASN A 561 -16.32 -18.26 11.29
CA ASN A 561 -15.92 -18.48 9.90
C ASN A 561 -15.96 -17.18 9.08
N THR A 562 -16.97 -16.35 9.31
CA THR A 562 -17.10 -15.05 8.61
C THR A 562 -15.99 -14.10 9.00
N VAL A 563 -15.70 -13.96 10.31
CA VAL A 563 -14.58 -13.13 10.80
C VAL A 563 -13.25 -13.67 10.29
N TYR A 564 -13.03 -14.97 10.31
CA TYR A 564 -11.82 -15.61 9.77
C TYR A 564 -11.60 -15.28 8.29
N LYS A 565 -12.64 -15.40 7.46
CA LYS A 565 -12.57 -15.06 6.03
C LYS A 565 -12.26 -13.58 5.80
N VAL A 566 -12.88 -12.67 6.57
CA VAL A 566 -12.61 -11.23 6.48
C VAL A 566 -11.18 -10.91 6.93
N ASN A 567 -10.70 -11.53 8.02
CA ASN A 567 -9.32 -11.37 8.45
C ASN A 567 -8.33 -11.83 7.37
N GLN A 568 -8.57 -13.01 6.75
CA GLN A 568 -7.75 -13.49 5.64
C GLN A 568 -7.72 -12.50 4.48
N LEU A 569 -8.88 -11.97 4.09
CA LEU A 569 -9.00 -11.00 3.02
C LEU A 569 -8.18 -9.73 3.31
N LEU A 570 -8.34 -9.16 4.50
CA LEU A 570 -7.68 -7.90 4.85
C LEU A 570 -6.18 -8.07 5.13
N LEU A 571 -5.75 -9.18 5.74
CA LEU A 571 -4.33 -9.50 5.86
C LEU A 571 -3.69 -9.66 4.47
N ASN A 572 -4.39 -10.28 3.52
CA ASN A 572 -3.92 -10.35 2.13
C ASN A 572 -3.83 -8.97 1.48
N VAL A 573 -4.81 -8.08 1.68
CA VAL A 573 -4.75 -6.68 1.20
C VAL A 573 -3.53 -5.95 1.77
N LEU A 574 -3.22 -6.15 3.05
CA LEU A 574 -2.02 -5.58 3.68
C LEU A 574 -0.72 -6.30 3.29
N GLY A 575 -0.78 -7.32 2.42
CA GLY A 575 0.38 -8.11 1.98
C GLY A 575 0.97 -9.01 3.08
N ILE A 576 0.18 -9.39 4.07
CA ILE A 576 0.60 -10.22 5.21
C ILE A 576 0.20 -11.67 4.98
N ASN A 577 1.19 -12.56 4.93
CA ASN A 577 0.99 -14.00 4.78
C ASN A 577 0.69 -14.66 6.13
N ILE A 578 -0.35 -15.50 6.17
CA ILE A 578 -0.75 -16.25 7.37
C ILE A 578 -0.02 -17.60 7.40
N PRO A 579 0.76 -17.91 8.43
CA PRO A 579 1.35 -19.25 8.58
C PRO A 579 0.29 -20.31 8.90
N GLU A 580 0.62 -21.57 8.65
CA GLU A 580 -0.31 -22.67 8.95
C GLU A 580 -0.52 -22.88 10.46
N LYS A 581 0.54 -22.66 11.23
CA LYS A 581 0.60 -22.81 12.70
C LYS A 581 1.44 -21.67 13.28
N MET A 582 1.24 -21.37 14.55
CA MET A 582 2.04 -20.39 15.29
C MET A 582 2.11 -20.78 16.78
#